data_0a974667654b02a327eab01526f2eb3a
#
_entry.id   0a974667654b02a327eab01526f2eb3a
#
_cell.length_a   1.000
_cell.length_b   1.000
_cell.length_c   1.000
_cell.angle_alpha   90.00
_cell.angle_beta   90.00
_cell.angle_gamma   90.00
#
_symmetry.space_group_name_H-M   'P 1'
#
loop_
_entity.id
_entity.type
_entity.pdbx_description
1 polymer ?
#
loop_
_entity_poly.entity_id
_entity_poly.type
_entity_poly.pdbx_seq_one_letter_code
_entity_poly.pdbx_strand_id
1 'polypeptide(L)'
;MCIRDSLNAEDINEKLSSLAAEKILDNIDDIYEDKANFIEQDHSSATYASKIQKIEGQINWKEDAKIIIGKINGLYPVPGAYFMFNGERYKILKAEIGQAQGKPGEVLSDYLEISCGDKKSIKIKEIQRQGKKPQSIGEFVLGTQIKKGSFI
;
A
#
# COMPACT_ATOMS: atom_id res chain seq x y z
N MET A 1 -14.52 7.47 -10.34
CA MET A 1 -13.61 6.55 -9.63
C MET A 1 -12.22 6.76 -10.21
N CYS A 2 -11.31 7.34 -9.46
CA CYS A 2 -9.97 7.61 -9.97
C CYS A 2 -9.19 6.29 -10.06
N ILE A 3 -8.72 5.94 -11.26
CA ILE A 3 -7.89 4.76 -11.53
C ILE A 3 -6.64 4.70 -10.62
N ARG A 4 -6.20 5.85 -10.10
CA ARG A 4 -5.05 5.98 -9.19
C ARG A 4 -5.26 5.32 -7.82
N ASP A 5 -6.49 5.17 -7.36
CA ASP A 5 -6.77 4.65 -6.00
C ASP A 5 -6.73 3.11 -5.93
N SER A 6 -6.62 2.41 -7.07
CA SER A 6 -6.59 0.95 -7.16
C SER A 6 -5.22 0.36 -7.48
N LEU A 7 -4.24 1.20 -7.86
CA LEU A 7 -2.89 0.76 -8.17
C LEU A 7 -2.00 0.80 -6.91
N ASN A 8 -1.16 -0.21 -6.76
CA ASN A 8 -0.11 -0.21 -5.75
C ASN A 8 1.22 0.33 -6.35
N ALA A 9 2.24 0.48 -5.52
CA ALA A 9 3.54 1.03 -5.94
C ALA A 9 4.25 0.14 -6.98
N GLU A 10 4.08 -1.18 -6.91
CA GLU A 10 4.65 -2.12 -7.88
C GLU A 10 4.00 -1.94 -9.25
N ASP A 11 2.65 -1.88 -9.32
CA ASP A 11 1.92 -1.62 -10.57
C ASP A 11 2.35 -0.31 -11.24
N ILE A 12 2.59 0.74 -10.44
CA ILE A 12 3.03 2.05 -10.94
C ILE A 12 4.46 1.95 -11.47
N ASN A 13 5.36 1.30 -10.74
CA ASN A 13 6.75 1.11 -11.17
C ASN A 13 6.84 0.33 -12.48
N GLU A 14 6.08 -0.74 -12.65
CA GLU A 14 6.03 -1.51 -13.89
C GLU A 14 5.56 -0.65 -15.08
N LYS A 15 4.49 0.12 -14.89
CA LYS A 15 3.98 1.02 -15.93
C LYS A 15 4.98 2.12 -16.29
N LEU A 16 5.62 2.72 -15.30
CA LEU A 16 6.64 3.76 -15.53
C LEU A 16 7.89 3.18 -16.20
N SER A 17 8.32 1.99 -15.83
CA SER A 17 9.46 1.31 -16.46
C SER A 17 9.20 1.01 -17.94
N SER A 18 7.99 0.52 -18.25
CA SER A 18 7.61 0.24 -19.65
C SER A 18 7.53 1.53 -20.48
N LEU A 19 6.92 2.59 -19.92
CA LEU A 19 6.85 3.89 -20.59
C LEU A 19 8.23 4.51 -20.78
N ALA A 20 9.11 4.42 -19.79
CA ALA A 20 10.48 4.93 -19.89
C ALA A 20 11.27 4.20 -20.99
N ALA A 21 11.15 2.87 -21.07
CA ALA A 21 11.80 2.08 -22.11
C ALA A 21 11.31 2.49 -23.52
N GLU A 22 9.99 2.64 -23.70
CA GLU A 22 9.40 3.12 -24.96
C GLU A 22 9.95 4.50 -25.33
N LYS A 23 9.91 5.45 -24.39
CA LYS A 23 10.37 6.83 -24.65
C LYS A 23 11.86 6.94 -24.91
N ILE A 24 12.69 6.12 -24.31
CA ILE A 24 14.12 6.06 -24.63
C ILE A 24 14.34 5.55 -26.05
N LEU A 25 13.64 4.48 -26.46
CA LEU A 25 13.75 3.94 -27.82
C LEU A 25 13.28 4.95 -28.87
N ASP A 26 12.21 5.71 -28.60
CA ASP A 26 11.68 6.73 -29.49
C ASP A 26 12.66 7.90 -29.72
N ASN A 27 13.58 8.16 -28.77
CA ASN A 27 14.42 9.36 -28.76
C ASN A 27 15.93 9.09 -28.79
N ILE A 28 16.37 7.83 -28.79
CA ILE A 28 17.78 7.50 -28.64
C ILE A 28 18.64 7.99 -29.80
N ASP A 29 18.09 7.96 -31.01
CA ASP A 29 18.81 8.44 -32.23
C ASP A 29 18.97 9.96 -32.17
N ASP A 30 17.95 10.70 -31.76
CA ASP A 30 18.03 12.16 -31.60
C ASP A 30 19.00 12.56 -30.49
N ILE A 31 19.09 11.77 -29.41
CA ILE A 31 20.06 11.98 -28.34
C ILE A 31 21.50 11.72 -28.87
N TYR A 32 21.71 10.64 -29.62
CA TYR A 32 23.01 10.27 -30.18
C TYR A 32 23.51 11.27 -31.22
N GLU A 33 22.60 11.86 -32.00
CA GLU A 33 22.89 12.82 -33.06
C GLU A 33 22.92 14.29 -32.59
N ASP A 34 22.86 14.55 -31.26
CA ASP A 34 22.77 15.88 -30.63
C ASP A 34 21.57 16.73 -31.13
N LYS A 35 20.51 16.08 -31.59
CA LYS A 35 19.27 16.75 -32.02
C LYS A 35 18.22 16.89 -30.92
N ALA A 36 18.37 16.15 -29.82
CA ALA A 36 17.42 16.18 -28.70
C ALA A 36 17.41 17.56 -28.02
N ASN A 37 16.24 18.04 -27.72
CA ASN A 37 16.06 19.28 -26.95
C ASN A 37 16.05 18.98 -25.46
N PHE A 38 17.11 19.37 -24.74
CA PHE A 38 17.22 19.24 -23.30
C PHE A 38 16.74 20.51 -22.60
N ILE A 39 15.83 20.36 -21.65
CA ILE A 39 15.33 21.47 -20.82
C ILE A 39 15.90 21.29 -19.42
N GLU A 40 16.57 22.31 -18.90
CA GLU A 40 17.09 22.31 -17.53
C GLU A 40 15.93 22.27 -16.51
N GLN A 41 16.07 21.45 -15.47
CA GLN A 41 15.07 21.37 -14.41
C GLN A 41 15.17 22.57 -13.47
N ASP A 42 14.03 23.07 -13.00
CA ASP A 42 13.97 24.08 -11.94
C ASP A 42 14.34 23.47 -10.59
N HIS A 43 15.59 23.65 -10.20
CA HIS A 43 16.11 23.15 -8.91
C HIS A 43 15.47 23.82 -7.70
N SER A 44 14.88 25.01 -7.85
CA SER A 44 14.20 25.72 -6.74
C SER A 44 12.89 25.04 -6.33
N SER A 45 12.29 24.30 -7.24
CA SER A 45 11.05 23.51 -7.03
C SER A 45 11.33 22.05 -6.65
N ALA A 46 12.59 21.65 -6.46
CA ALA A 46 12.94 20.28 -6.14
C ALA A 46 12.45 19.86 -4.74
N THR A 47 11.83 18.70 -4.66
CA THR A 47 11.45 18.05 -3.40
C THR A 47 12.27 16.78 -3.20
N TYR A 48 12.64 16.52 -1.93
CA TYR A 48 13.45 15.36 -1.58
C TYR A 48 12.60 14.32 -0.83
N ALA A 49 12.58 13.08 -1.32
CA ALA A 49 11.97 11.95 -0.65
C ALA A 49 13.03 11.19 0.15
N SER A 50 12.90 11.17 1.47
CA SER A 50 13.76 10.37 2.34
C SER A 50 13.48 8.88 2.18
N LYS A 51 14.48 8.04 2.53
CA LYS A 51 14.30 6.58 2.55
C LYS A 51 13.24 6.20 3.57
N ILE A 52 12.22 5.48 3.12
CA ILE A 52 11.14 4.98 3.98
C ILE A 52 11.69 3.99 5.00
N GLN A 53 11.41 4.24 6.28
CA GLN A 53 11.78 3.38 7.39
C GLN A 53 10.72 2.30 7.62
N LYS A 54 11.13 1.12 8.08
CA LYS A 54 10.18 0.00 8.33
C LYS A 54 9.05 0.37 9.30
N ILE A 55 9.34 1.23 10.27
CA ILE A 55 8.36 1.67 11.27
C ILE A 55 7.22 2.50 10.64
N GLU A 56 7.48 3.22 9.56
CA GLU A 56 6.48 3.99 8.84
C GLU A 56 5.39 3.12 8.21
N GLY A 57 5.70 1.82 7.99
CA GLY A 57 4.73 0.83 7.55
C GLY A 57 3.71 0.43 8.62
N GLN A 58 3.91 0.77 9.89
CA GLN A 58 2.93 0.45 10.93
C GLN A 58 1.65 1.26 10.74
N ILE A 59 0.52 0.54 10.72
CA ILE A 59 -0.80 1.15 10.54
C ILE A 59 -1.25 1.75 11.86
N ASN A 60 -1.72 3.00 11.80
CA ASN A 60 -2.44 3.64 12.88
C ASN A 60 -3.93 3.63 12.54
N TRP A 61 -4.70 2.79 13.19
CA TRP A 61 -6.14 2.63 12.93
C TRP A 61 -6.99 3.86 13.29
N LYS A 62 -6.42 4.86 13.98
CA LYS A 62 -7.10 6.13 14.24
C LYS A 62 -7.11 7.07 13.02
N GLU A 63 -6.33 6.75 12.00
CA GLU A 63 -6.34 7.47 10.71
C GLU A 63 -7.59 7.12 9.90
N ASP A 64 -7.88 7.95 8.89
CA ASP A 64 -8.96 7.71 7.94
C ASP A 64 -8.67 6.49 7.06
N ALA A 65 -9.72 5.76 6.69
CA ALA A 65 -9.60 4.58 5.84
C ALA A 65 -8.87 4.87 4.51
N LYS A 66 -9.05 6.08 3.95
CA LYS A 66 -8.37 6.50 2.72
C LYS A 66 -6.86 6.65 2.91
N ILE A 67 -6.41 7.14 4.06
CA ILE A 67 -4.98 7.25 4.40
C ILE A 67 -4.38 5.85 4.57
N ILE A 68 -5.08 4.97 5.28
CA ILE A 68 -4.62 3.60 5.51
C ILE A 68 -4.51 2.81 4.19
N ILE A 69 -5.51 2.92 3.30
CA ILE A 69 -5.45 2.28 1.98
C ILE A 69 -4.31 2.83 1.13
N GLY A 70 -4.09 4.16 1.18
CA GLY A 70 -2.94 4.80 0.52
C GLY A 70 -1.60 4.26 1.03
N LYS A 71 -1.47 4.07 2.34
CA LYS A 71 -0.28 3.46 2.97
C LYS A 71 -0.08 2.00 2.52
N ILE A 72 -1.16 1.19 2.48
CA ILE A 72 -1.10 -0.21 2.01
C ILE A 72 -0.61 -0.26 0.56
N ASN A 73 -1.20 0.52 -0.33
CA ASN A 73 -0.85 0.53 -1.74
C ASN A 73 0.54 1.14 -2.00
N GLY A 74 0.85 2.26 -1.34
CA GLY A 74 2.11 2.98 -1.54
C GLY A 74 3.35 2.28 -1.00
N LEU A 75 3.19 1.41 0.01
CA LEU A 75 4.30 0.66 0.59
C LEU A 75 4.41 -0.79 0.07
N TYR A 76 3.51 -1.20 -0.81
CA TYR A 76 3.52 -2.54 -1.41
C TYR A 76 4.69 -2.68 -2.42
N PRO A 77 5.39 -3.80 -2.49
CA PRO A 77 5.35 -4.91 -1.54
C PRO A 77 6.33 -4.72 -0.37
N VAL A 78 7.23 -3.75 -0.46
CA VAL A 78 8.33 -3.49 0.48
C VAL A 78 8.45 -1.99 0.77
N PRO A 79 8.47 -1.60 2.06
CA PRO A 79 8.52 -2.42 3.29
C PRO A 79 7.18 -3.11 3.61
N GLY A 80 6.06 -2.64 3.05
CA GLY A 80 4.70 -3.09 3.26
C GLY A 80 4.07 -2.49 4.52
N ALA A 81 2.76 -2.18 4.44
CA ALA A 81 1.98 -1.74 5.58
C ALA A 81 1.63 -2.93 6.48
N TYR A 82 1.66 -2.75 7.81
CA TYR A 82 1.46 -3.84 8.75
C TYR A 82 0.83 -3.38 10.06
N PHE A 83 0.25 -4.32 10.78
CA PHE A 83 -0.14 -4.15 12.18
C PHE A 83 0.49 -5.24 13.05
N MET A 84 0.43 -5.03 14.37
CA MET A 84 0.90 -5.99 15.37
C MET A 84 -0.29 -6.61 16.10
N PHE A 85 -0.27 -7.92 16.30
CA PHE A 85 -1.23 -8.62 17.13
C PHE A 85 -0.54 -9.76 17.89
N ASN A 86 -0.69 -9.78 19.22
CA ASN A 86 -0.04 -10.75 20.11
C ASN A 86 1.48 -10.89 19.89
N GLY A 87 2.17 -9.76 19.62
CA GLY A 87 3.62 -9.74 19.40
C GLY A 87 4.08 -10.18 18.00
N GLU A 88 3.16 -10.56 17.14
CA GLU A 88 3.45 -10.92 15.76
C GLU A 88 3.07 -9.83 14.77
N ARG A 89 3.83 -9.71 13.69
CA ARG A 89 3.58 -8.74 12.63
C ARG A 89 2.78 -9.37 11.49
N TYR A 90 1.72 -8.68 11.09
CA TYR A 90 0.85 -9.03 9.98
C TYR A 90 0.89 -7.93 8.94
N LYS A 91 1.46 -8.22 7.77
CA LYS A 91 1.53 -7.32 6.63
C LYS A 91 0.24 -7.43 5.83
N ILE A 92 -0.37 -6.29 5.49
CA ILE A 92 -1.51 -6.22 4.59
C ILE A 92 -0.99 -6.01 3.18
N LEU A 93 -1.31 -6.93 2.28
CA LEU A 93 -0.87 -6.87 0.88
C LEU A 93 -1.96 -6.29 -0.03
N LYS A 94 -3.22 -6.62 0.26
CA LYS A 94 -4.36 -6.12 -0.50
C LYS A 94 -5.54 -5.87 0.42
N ALA A 95 -6.20 -4.75 0.22
CA ALA A 95 -7.38 -4.36 1.00
C ALA A 95 -8.30 -3.44 0.20
N GLU A 96 -9.51 -3.24 0.70
CA GLU A 96 -10.48 -2.28 0.18
C GLU A 96 -11.16 -1.53 1.33
N ILE A 97 -11.73 -0.36 1.04
CA ILE A 97 -12.50 0.40 2.02
C ILE A 97 -13.87 -0.25 2.21
N GLY A 98 -14.23 -0.51 3.46
CA GLY A 98 -15.54 -0.97 3.89
C GLY A 98 -16.37 0.14 4.51
N GLN A 99 -17.62 -0.20 4.88
CA GLN A 99 -18.58 0.74 5.46
C GLN A 99 -19.00 0.35 6.90
N ALA A 100 -18.44 -0.73 7.43
CA ALA A 100 -18.72 -1.15 8.80
C ALA A 100 -18.10 -0.17 9.79
N GLN A 101 -18.74 0.02 10.94
CA GLN A 101 -18.36 1.01 11.93
C GLN A 101 -18.11 0.35 13.28
N GLY A 102 -17.11 0.85 13.99
CA GLY A 102 -16.72 0.41 15.32
C GLY A 102 -15.70 1.37 15.92
N LYS A 103 -15.06 0.98 16.99
CA LYS A 103 -13.95 1.74 17.55
C LYS A 103 -12.70 1.54 16.68
N PRO A 104 -11.86 2.56 16.48
CA PRO A 104 -10.61 2.41 15.70
C PRO A 104 -9.78 1.22 16.20
N GLY A 105 -9.39 0.33 15.27
CA GLY A 105 -8.67 -0.91 15.57
C GLY A 105 -9.54 -2.10 15.97
N GLU A 106 -10.85 -1.94 16.06
CA GLU A 106 -11.78 -3.04 16.36
C GLU A 106 -11.98 -3.92 15.12
N VAL A 107 -11.85 -5.23 15.29
CA VAL A 107 -12.13 -6.25 14.27
C VAL A 107 -13.63 -6.47 14.20
N LEU A 108 -14.26 -6.09 13.11
CA LEU A 108 -15.72 -6.04 12.95
C LEU A 108 -16.30 -7.33 12.36
N SER A 109 -15.47 -8.15 11.72
CA SER A 109 -15.89 -9.42 11.12
C SER A 109 -14.82 -10.49 11.24
N ASP A 110 -15.23 -11.75 11.12
CA ASP A 110 -14.30 -12.88 11.10
C ASP A 110 -13.43 -12.92 9.82
N TYR A 111 -13.72 -12.10 8.82
CA TYR A 111 -12.90 -11.88 7.61
C TYR A 111 -12.01 -10.66 7.72
N LEU A 112 -11.61 -10.26 8.93
CA LEU A 112 -10.72 -9.13 9.21
C LEU A 112 -11.14 -7.82 8.51
N GLU A 113 -12.35 -7.37 8.77
CA GLU A 113 -12.75 -6.00 8.53
C GLU A 113 -12.46 -5.19 9.80
N ILE A 114 -11.63 -4.14 9.70
CA ILE A 114 -11.09 -3.40 10.84
C ILE A 114 -11.56 -1.96 10.77
N SER A 115 -12.08 -1.45 11.87
CA SER A 115 -12.60 -0.07 11.96
C SER A 115 -11.48 0.97 11.97
N CYS A 116 -11.74 2.10 11.30
CA CYS A 116 -10.85 3.25 11.17
C CYS A 116 -11.37 4.48 11.91
N GLY A 117 -10.58 5.57 11.93
CA GLY A 117 -10.93 6.80 12.65
C GLY A 117 -12.08 7.59 12.04
N ASP A 118 -12.34 7.44 10.74
CA ASP A 118 -13.38 8.16 9.98
C ASP A 118 -14.73 7.42 9.90
N LYS A 119 -14.99 6.50 10.83
CA LYS A 119 -16.21 5.66 10.85
C LYS A 119 -16.40 4.80 9.60
N LYS A 120 -15.30 4.48 8.92
CA LYS A 120 -15.21 3.47 7.86
C LYS A 120 -14.37 2.30 8.35
N SER A 121 -14.13 1.36 7.48
CA SER A 121 -13.34 0.17 7.78
C SER A 121 -12.39 -0.17 6.63
N ILE A 122 -11.42 -1.01 6.93
CA ILE A 122 -10.57 -1.67 5.95
C ILE A 122 -10.91 -3.15 5.91
N LYS A 123 -11.33 -3.64 4.75
CA LYS A 123 -11.52 -5.07 4.46
C LYS A 123 -10.23 -5.63 3.90
N ILE A 124 -9.57 -6.48 4.66
CA ILE A 124 -8.34 -7.15 4.21
C ILE A 124 -8.71 -8.24 3.21
N LYS A 125 -8.01 -8.31 2.08
CA LYS A 125 -8.18 -9.33 1.03
C LYS A 125 -7.02 -10.32 1.00
N GLU A 126 -5.81 -9.80 1.23
CA GLU A 126 -4.59 -10.60 1.25
C GLU A 126 -3.67 -10.13 2.37
N ILE A 127 -3.12 -11.08 3.11
CA ILE A 127 -2.34 -10.84 4.32
C ILE A 127 -1.13 -11.78 4.37
N GLN A 128 -0.07 -11.31 5.00
CA GLN A 128 1.13 -12.10 5.22
C GLN A 128 1.55 -12.04 6.69
N ARG A 129 1.48 -13.17 7.39
CA ARG A 129 2.07 -13.32 8.72
C ARG A 129 3.59 -13.35 8.62
N GLN A 130 4.27 -12.79 9.60
CA GLN A 130 5.74 -12.77 9.66
C GLN A 130 6.33 -14.17 9.45
N GLY A 131 7.29 -14.28 8.51
CA GLY A 131 7.97 -15.56 8.20
C GLY A 131 7.12 -16.58 7.43
N LYS A 132 5.92 -16.21 6.98
CA LYS A 132 5.02 -17.08 6.20
C LYS A 132 4.81 -16.52 4.79
N LYS A 133 4.24 -17.34 3.90
CA LYS A 133 3.81 -16.91 2.57
C LYS A 133 2.55 -16.03 2.65
N PRO A 134 2.32 -15.16 1.65
CA PRO A 134 1.03 -14.50 1.46
C PRO A 134 -0.13 -15.50 1.43
N GLN A 135 -1.26 -15.10 1.98
CA GLN A 135 -2.50 -15.88 2.02
C GLN A 135 -3.69 -14.97 1.68
N SER A 136 -4.66 -15.51 0.97
CA SER A 136 -5.97 -14.89 0.88
C SER A 136 -6.61 -14.81 2.26
N ILE A 137 -7.51 -13.85 2.46
CA ILE A 137 -8.18 -13.72 3.75
C ILE A 137 -8.99 -14.98 4.10
N GLY A 138 -9.58 -15.64 3.10
CA GLY A 138 -10.32 -16.89 3.31
C GLY A 138 -9.46 -18.02 3.86
N GLU A 139 -8.22 -18.17 3.39
CA GLU A 139 -7.27 -19.15 3.90
C GLU A 139 -6.75 -18.76 5.29
N PHE A 140 -6.45 -17.48 5.48
CA PHE A 140 -5.89 -16.97 6.73
C PHE A 140 -6.84 -17.17 7.92
N VAL A 141 -8.15 -16.95 7.75
CA VAL A 141 -9.13 -17.02 8.84
C VAL A 141 -9.34 -18.45 9.37
N LEU A 142 -9.00 -19.48 8.60
CA LEU A 142 -9.10 -20.87 9.03
C LEU A 142 -8.12 -21.21 10.17
N GLY A 143 -6.99 -20.50 10.26
CA GLY A 143 -5.94 -20.77 11.25
C GLY A 143 -5.60 -19.59 12.17
N THR A 144 -6.30 -18.47 12.09
CA THR A 144 -5.99 -17.29 12.90
C THR A 144 -6.71 -17.27 14.24
N GLN A 145 -6.04 -16.66 15.23
CA GLN A 145 -6.64 -16.33 16.54
C GLN A 145 -7.29 -14.93 16.57
N ILE A 146 -7.15 -14.15 15.51
CA ILE A 146 -7.76 -12.82 15.40
C ILE A 146 -9.24 -13.01 15.09
N LYS A 147 -10.10 -12.72 16.03
CA LYS A 147 -11.55 -12.90 15.92
C LYS A 147 -12.29 -11.57 15.98
N LYS A 148 -13.52 -11.56 15.50
CA LYS A 148 -14.44 -10.44 15.69
C LYS A 148 -14.46 -9.98 17.14
N GLY A 149 -14.38 -8.67 17.36
CA GLY A 149 -14.31 -8.04 18.68
C GLY A 149 -12.89 -7.92 19.26
N SER A 150 -11.86 -8.50 18.61
CA SER A 150 -10.45 -8.23 18.96
C SER A 150 -10.10 -6.76 18.68
N PHE A 151 -9.07 -6.24 19.35
CA PHE A 151 -8.47 -4.94 19.07
C PHE A 151 -7.03 -5.13 18.60
N ILE A 152 -6.65 -4.32 17.60
CA ILE A 152 -5.35 -4.35 16.97
C ILE A 152 -4.65 -3.01 17.13
#